data_257e4fc77359a5f706eb6243e237e216
#
_entry.id   257e4fc77359a5f706eb6243e237e216
#
_cell.length_a   1.000
_cell.length_b   1.000
_cell.length_c   1.000
_cell.angle_alpha   90.00
_cell.angle_beta   90.00
_cell.angle_gamma   90.00
#
_symmetry.space_group_name_H-M   'P 1'
#
loop_
_entity.id
_entity.type
_entity.pdbx_description
1 polymer ?
#
loop_
_entity_poly.entity_id
_entity_poly.type
_entity_poly.pdbx_seq_one_letter_code
_entity_poly.pdbx_strand_id
1 'polypeptide(L)' 'MGRYTYEITFTRLDDQPEEVQQYTDEGIARECFRLFDEPDSAEMYSRIRLTRHDWETGTDETLETLEF' A
#
# COMPACT_ATOMS: atom_id res chain seq x y z
N MET A 1 -2.81 0.38 -21.48
CA MET A 1 -3.01 0.25 -20.02
C MET A 1 -2.36 -1.04 -19.56
N GLY A 2 -1.62 -1.02 -18.46
CA GLY A 2 -0.98 -2.22 -17.94
C GLY A 2 -1.99 -3.19 -17.32
N ARG A 3 -1.60 -4.45 -17.25
CA ARG A 3 -2.39 -5.50 -16.62
C ARG A 3 -2.57 -5.27 -15.12
N TYR A 4 -1.55 -4.68 -14.48
CA TYR A 4 -1.51 -4.52 -13.04
C TYR A 4 -1.56 -3.05 -12.62
N THR A 5 -2.25 -2.79 -11.52
CA THR A 5 -2.12 -1.54 -10.77
C THR A 5 -1.74 -1.89 -9.34
N TYR A 6 -1.20 -0.91 -8.61
CA TYR A 6 -0.66 -1.10 -7.26
C TYR A 6 -1.32 -0.10 -6.34
N GLU A 7 -1.62 -0.54 -5.12
CA GLU A 7 -2.24 0.31 -4.12
C GLU A 7 -1.45 0.21 -2.82
N ILE A 8 -1.22 1.36 -2.18
CA ILE A 8 -0.70 1.41 -0.82
C ILE A 8 -1.87 1.84 0.07
N THR A 9 -2.26 0.97 1.00
CA THR A 9 -3.36 1.21 1.92
C THR A 9 -2.81 1.52 3.30
N PHE A 10 -3.19 2.67 3.85
CA PHE A 10 -2.75 3.15 5.16
C PHE A 10 -3.91 3.00 6.15
N THR A 11 -3.73 2.16 7.17
CA THR A 11 -4.69 2.00 8.25
C THR A 11 -4.26 2.89 9.41
N ARG A 12 -5.07 3.91 9.73
CA ARG A 12 -4.73 4.90 10.76
C ARG A 12 -5.06 4.39 12.15
N LEU A 13 -4.37 4.98 13.15
CA LEU A 13 -4.61 4.66 14.57
C LEU A 13 -5.84 5.33 15.16
N ASP A 14 -6.32 6.41 14.53
CA ASP A 14 -7.30 7.33 15.09
C ASP A 14 -8.74 7.13 14.57
N ASP A 15 -9.09 5.92 14.17
CA ASP A 15 -10.41 5.56 13.64
C ASP A 15 -10.83 6.34 12.39
N GLN A 16 -9.90 7.02 11.74
CA GLN A 16 -10.16 7.67 10.47
C GLN A 16 -10.23 6.64 9.34
N PRO A 17 -10.95 6.98 8.24
CA PRO A 17 -11.00 6.07 7.09
C PRO A 17 -9.59 5.74 6.57
N GLU A 18 -9.45 4.53 6.02
CA GLU A 18 -8.20 4.13 5.38
C GLU A 18 -7.90 5.04 4.20
N GLU A 19 -6.63 5.38 4.03
CA GLU A 19 -6.16 6.12 2.87
C GLU A 19 -5.59 5.15 1.87
N VAL A 20 -5.87 5.36 0.58
CA VAL A 20 -5.37 4.51 -0.50
C VAL A 20 -4.69 5.39 -1.54
N GLN A 21 -3.47 5.03 -1.91
CA GLN A 21 -2.73 5.66 -3.01
C GLN A 21 -2.54 4.63 -4.11
N GLN A 22 -2.81 5.04 -5.36
CA GLN A 22 -2.73 4.14 -6.51
C GLN A 22 -1.51 4.47 -7.37
N TYR A 23 -0.90 3.42 -7.92
CA TYR A 23 0.28 3.51 -8.78
C TYR A 23 0.12 2.56 -9.96
N THR A 24 0.73 2.90 -11.08
CA THR A 24 0.74 2.05 -12.28
C THR A 24 2.08 1.34 -12.48
N ASP A 25 3.12 1.74 -11.74
CA ASP A 25 4.46 1.19 -11.85
C ASP A 25 4.88 0.52 -10.54
N GLU A 26 5.27 -0.74 -10.61
CA GLU A 26 5.66 -1.50 -9.43
C GLU A 26 6.87 -0.91 -8.72
N GLY A 27 7.89 -0.49 -9.48
CA GLY A 27 9.10 0.07 -8.89
C GLY A 27 8.81 1.32 -8.08
N ILE A 28 7.98 2.21 -8.63
CA ILE A 28 7.59 3.45 -7.96
C ILE A 28 6.76 3.11 -6.71
N ALA A 29 5.81 2.18 -6.83
CA ALA A 29 4.98 1.79 -5.69
C ALA A 29 5.83 1.22 -4.56
N ARG A 30 6.81 0.37 -4.87
CA ARG A 30 7.71 -0.21 -3.87
C ARG A 30 8.60 0.83 -3.22
N GLU A 31 9.11 1.78 -4.00
CA GLU A 31 9.92 2.86 -3.44
C GLU A 31 9.11 3.73 -2.48
N CYS A 32 7.89 4.10 -2.87
CA CYS A 32 7.00 4.86 -2.00
C CYS A 32 6.66 4.10 -0.73
N PHE A 33 6.41 2.79 -0.84
CA PHE A 33 6.12 1.94 0.30
C PHE A 33 7.29 1.92 1.30
N ARG A 34 8.52 1.83 0.81
CA ARG A 34 9.71 1.78 1.65
C ARG A 34 9.95 3.06 2.44
N LEU A 35 9.48 4.20 1.93
CA LEU A 35 9.60 5.47 2.65
C LEU A 35 8.85 5.46 3.98
N PHE A 36 7.87 4.58 4.14
CA PHE A 36 7.09 4.45 5.37
C PHE A 36 7.62 3.38 6.31
N ASP A 37 8.68 2.66 5.92
CA ASP A 37 9.35 1.68 6.79
C ASP A 37 10.30 2.42 7.73
N GLU A 38 9.72 3.18 8.66
CA GLU A 38 10.46 3.97 9.63
C GLU A 38 9.66 4.08 10.93
N PRO A 39 10.33 4.35 12.08
CA PRO A 39 9.65 4.43 13.38
C PRO A 39 8.53 5.46 13.46
N ASP A 40 8.67 6.60 12.76
CA ASP A 40 7.69 7.67 12.79
C ASP A 40 6.32 7.25 12.23
N SER A 41 6.29 6.27 11.33
CA SER A 41 5.03 5.77 10.78
C SER A 41 4.16 5.12 11.86
N ALA A 42 4.75 4.52 12.89
CA ALA A 42 4.02 3.90 13.99
C ALA A 42 3.22 4.92 14.82
N GLU A 43 3.53 6.20 14.72
CA GLU A 43 2.81 7.26 15.42
C GLU A 43 1.49 7.62 14.74
N MET A 44 1.35 7.29 13.45
CA MET A 44 0.18 7.66 12.64
C MET A 44 -0.61 6.45 12.17
N TYR A 45 0.05 5.33 11.93
CA TYR A 45 -0.55 4.16 11.29
C TYR A 45 -0.35 2.90 12.11
N SER A 46 -1.35 2.00 12.07
CA SER A 46 -1.23 0.66 12.64
C SER A 46 -0.73 -0.35 11.60
N ARG A 47 -1.01 -0.10 10.32
CA ARG A 47 -0.62 -0.97 9.22
C ARG A 47 -0.49 -0.19 7.94
N ILE A 48 0.47 -0.57 7.10
CA ILE A 48 0.59 -0.08 5.73
C ILE A 48 0.78 -1.30 4.84
N ARG A 49 -0.01 -1.42 3.79
CA ARG A 49 -0.03 -2.61 2.93
C ARG A 49 0.11 -2.24 1.47
N LEU A 50 1.00 -2.93 0.76
CA LEU A 50 1.16 -2.80 -0.68
C LEU A 50 0.46 -3.97 -1.35
N THR A 51 -0.50 -3.68 -2.23
CA THR A 51 -1.32 -4.66 -2.92
C THR A 51 -1.19 -4.47 -4.43
N ARG A 52 -1.16 -5.57 -5.17
CA ARG A 52 -1.21 -5.56 -6.63
C ARG A 52 -2.57 -6.04 -7.09
N HIS A 53 -3.24 -5.26 -7.93
CA HIS A 53 -4.50 -5.63 -8.55
C HIS A 53 -4.25 -6.14 -9.97
N ASP A 54 -4.78 -7.32 -10.29
CA ASP A 54 -4.71 -7.91 -11.62
C ASP A 54 -6.03 -7.66 -12.35
N TRP A 55 -5.99 -6.81 -13.36
CA TRP A 55 -7.19 -6.43 -14.12
C TRP A 55 -7.67 -7.52 -15.06
N GLU A 56 -6.83 -8.49 -15.37
CA GLU A 56 -7.20 -9.60 -16.24
C GLU A 56 -8.03 -10.64 -15.50
N THR A 57 -7.67 -10.94 -14.25
CA THR A 57 -8.36 -11.94 -13.43
C THR A 57 -9.31 -11.34 -12.41
N GLY A 58 -9.19 -10.03 -12.13
CA GLY A 58 -9.97 -9.35 -11.11
C GLY A 58 -9.56 -9.69 -9.69
N THR A 59 -8.33 -10.16 -9.49
CA THR A 59 -7.83 -10.57 -8.17
C THR A 59 -6.81 -9.59 -7.61
N ASP A 60 -6.72 -9.54 -6.27
CA ASP A 60 -5.74 -8.75 -5.54
C ASP A 60 -4.74 -9.65 -4.85
N GLU A 61 -3.48 -9.22 -4.82
CA GLU A 61 -2.40 -9.93 -4.11
C GLU A 61 -1.65 -8.96 -3.23
N THR A 62 -1.51 -9.29 -1.95
CA THR A 62 -0.70 -8.50 -1.02
C THR A 62 0.78 -8.82 -1.26
N LEU A 63 1.56 -7.80 -1.63
CA LEU A 63 2.99 -7.96 -1.90
C LEU A 63 3.84 -7.74 -0.65
N GLU A 64 3.51 -6.71 0.13
CA GLU A 64 4.26 -6.39 1.35
C GLU A 64 3.32 -5.78 2.38
N THR A 65 3.62 -5.97 3.67
CA THR A 65 2.86 -5.41 4.78
C THR A 65 3.82 -4.91 5.84
N LEU A 66 3.57 -3.70 6.34
CA LEU A 66 4.24 -3.16 7.52
C LEU A 66 3.21 -3.08 8.63
N GLU A 67 3.50 -3.70 9.76
CA GLU A 67 2.66 -3.62 10.96
C GLU A 67 3.46 -2.99 12.08
N PHE A 68 2.83 -2.07 12.80
CA PHE A 68 3.48 -1.29 13.84
C PHE A 68 2.92 -1.57 15.22
#